data_835c7b1b86f491d8ea37783451f8bc77
#
_entry.id   835c7b1b86f491d8ea37783451f8bc77
#
_cell.length_a   1.000
_cell.length_b   1.000
_cell.length_c   1.000
_cell.angle_alpha   90.00
_cell.angle_beta   90.00
_cell.angle_gamma   90.00
#
_symmetry.space_group_name_H-M   'P 1'
#
loop_
_entity.id
_entity.type
_entity.pdbx_description
1 polymer ?
#
loop_
_entity_poly.entity_id
_entity_poly.type
_entity_poly.pdbx_seq_one_letter_code
_entity_poly.pdbx_strand_id
1 'polypeptide(L)'
;MDGQPDGKVKAELGDDPDRTGSYSFSFTLHNLTDSPLSYVLRTDLFTQDVFEDNGYRYLDTQTRALAVDAGFTSGGNPVLSGDDVLVYDLNGDGKTNQQDADVLLEYLLGNETKLNADGDINGDGKVNTYDAHVLLALLEDQACITVPAGGSVPVEVTLTLPDQVKAYLDEATPNGAYIEAFVYAEAVQGEEIHSIPVLGFYGSWTDASMYDVDTALERSYGISTRAPYLGINDTNLMTISYDGISGEYLFGGNPLAEEETYLPQRNA
;
A
#
# COMPACT_ATOMS: atom_id res chain seq x y z
N MET A 1 16.65 2.12 3.75
CA MET A 1 15.94 2.48 2.54
C MET A 1 16.74 3.51 1.78
N ASP A 2 17.05 3.19 0.53
CA ASP A 2 17.94 4.04 -0.26
C ASP A 2 17.23 5.37 -0.60
N GLY A 3 17.96 6.48 -0.45
CA GLY A 3 17.45 7.80 -0.82
C GLY A 3 16.56 8.51 0.21
N GLN A 4 16.29 7.91 1.38
CA GLN A 4 15.54 8.62 2.42
C GLN A 4 16.47 9.46 3.31
N PRO A 5 16.37 10.78 3.27
CA PRO A 5 17.33 11.68 3.96
C PRO A 5 17.24 11.59 5.48
N ASP A 6 16.12 11.13 6.04
CA ASP A 6 15.92 10.96 7.48
C ASP A 6 16.29 9.56 8.01
N GLY A 7 16.75 8.66 7.12
CA GLY A 7 17.15 7.30 7.47
C GLY A 7 16.02 6.38 7.92
N LYS A 8 14.76 6.80 7.79
CA LYS A 8 13.60 5.99 8.15
C LYS A 8 13.25 4.99 7.05
N VAL A 9 12.69 3.86 7.47
CA VAL A 9 12.18 2.83 6.55
C VAL A 9 10.76 3.20 6.17
N LYS A 10 10.61 3.98 5.11
CA LYS A 10 9.33 4.41 4.53
C LYS A 10 9.52 4.80 3.06
N ALA A 11 8.46 4.75 2.27
CA ALA A 11 8.45 5.29 0.91
C ALA A 11 7.43 6.43 0.82
N GLU A 12 7.89 7.62 0.47
CA GLU A 12 7.06 8.78 0.16
C GLU A 12 7.10 8.99 -1.34
N LEU A 13 5.98 8.73 -2.02
CA LEU A 13 5.91 8.68 -3.49
C LEU A 13 5.48 10.00 -4.13
N GLY A 14 5.03 10.96 -3.28
CA GLY A 14 4.49 12.22 -3.78
C GLY A 14 3.09 12.08 -4.36
N ASP A 15 2.72 13.03 -5.20
CA ASP A 15 1.45 13.08 -5.91
C ASP A 15 1.56 12.55 -7.35
N ASP A 16 0.42 12.11 -7.88
CA ASP A 16 0.24 11.61 -9.24
C ASP A 16 -0.80 12.49 -9.96
N PRO A 17 -0.41 13.71 -10.39
CA PRO A 17 -1.34 14.68 -10.94
C PRO A 17 -2.01 14.21 -12.23
N ASP A 18 -1.36 13.36 -13.00
CA ASP A 18 -1.88 12.79 -14.24
C ASP A 18 -2.77 11.56 -14.00
N ARG A 19 -2.93 11.15 -12.73
CA ARG A 19 -3.72 9.98 -12.30
C ARG A 19 -3.35 8.71 -13.07
N THR A 20 -2.06 8.50 -13.23
CA THR A 20 -1.53 7.30 -13.91
C THR A 20 -1.82 6.05 -13.09
N GLY A 21 -1.87 6.19 -11.76
CA GLY A 21 -2.00 5.08 -10.82
C GLY A 21 -0.75 4.20 -10.77
N SER A 22 0.41 4.73 -11.17
CA SER A 22 1.67 3.99 -11.19
C SER A 22 2.70 4.65 -10.30
N TYR A 23 3.23 3.89 -9.35
CA TYR A 23 4.19 4.36 -8.35
C TYR A 23 5.38 3.43 -8.30
N SER A 24 6.58 3.99 -8.14
CA SER A 24 7.80 3.18 -8.06
C SER A 24 8.72 3.69 -6.95
N PHE A 25 9.38 2.75 -6.29
CA PHE A 25 10.42 3.02 -5.30
C PHE A 25 11.37 1.83 -5.19
N SER A 26 12.45 1.98 -4.42
CA SER A 26 13.41 0.91 -4.20
C SER A 26 13.82 0.80 -2.74
N PHE A 27 14.22 -0.41 -2.37
CA PHE A 27 14.84 -0.69 -1.08
C PHE A 27 15.89 -1.78 -1.23
N THR A 28 16.71 -1.99 -0.20
CA THR A 28 17.72 -3.03 -0.18
C THR A 28 17.48 -3.96 0.99
N LEU A 29 17.38 -5.26 0.73
CA LEU A 29 17.39 -6.30 1.75
C LEU A 29 18.83 -6.63 2.10
N HIS A 30 19.13 -6.66 3.40
CA HIS A 30 20.42 -7.03 3.95
C HIS A 30 20.27 -8.27 4.80
N ASN A 31 21.04 -9.29 4.50
CA ASN A 31 21.14 -10.49 5.30
C ASN A 31 22.38 -10.42 6.20
N LEU A 32 22.18 -10.37 7.49
CA LEU A 32 23.26 -10.30 8.50
C LEU A 32 23.66 -11.68 9.04
N THR A 33 23.09 -12.75 8.50
CA THR A 33 23.35 -14.13 8.95
C THR A 33 24.41 -14.79 8.08
N ASP A 34 24.92 -15.93 8.55
CA ASP A 34 25.93 -16.75 7.86
C ASP A 34 25.31 -17.72 6.82
N SER A 35 23.99 -17.71 6.65
CA SER A 35 23.25 -18.55 5.71
C SER A 35 22.40 -17.70 4.77
N PRO A 36 22.12 -18.15 3.54
CA PRO A 36 21.16 -17.45 2.66
C PRO A 36 19.78 -17.39 3.29
N LEU A 37 19.07 -16.28 3.09
CA LEU A 37 17.68 -16.10 3.52
C LEU A 37 16.82 -15.77 2.31
N SER A 38 15.67 -16.43 2.23
CA SER A 38 14.66 -16.17 1.19
C SER A 38 13.46 -15.44 1.79
N TYR A 39 12.91 -14.51 1.02
CA TYR A 39 11.76 -13.70 1.41
C TYR A 39 10.70 -13.76 0.33
N VAL A 40 9.46 -13.91 0.76
CA VAL A 40 8.28 -13.68 -0.07
C VAL A 40 7.93 -12.19 0.00
N LEU A 41 7.74 -11.57 -1.16
CA LEU A 41 7.38 -10.16 -1.27
C LEU A 41 5.88 -10.05 -1.59
N ARG A 42 5.17 -9.24 -0.83
CA ARG A 42 3.76 -8.94 -1.08
C ARG A 42 3.42 -7.49 -0.74
N THR A 43 2.28 -7.04 -1.20
CA THR A 43 1.81 -5.67 -0.97
C THR A 43 0.34 -5.67 -0.58
N ASP A 44 0.03 -4.93 0.48
CA ASP A 44 -1.35 -4.55 0.81
C ASP A 44 -1.52 -3.06 0.52
N LEU A 45 -2.61 -2.70 -0.16
CA LEU A 45 -2.93 -1.32 -0.53
C LEU A 45 -4.26 -0.89 0.08
N PHE A 46 -4.29 0.35 0.55
CA PHE A 46 -5.45 0.94 1.21
C PHE A 46 -5.65 2.38 0.77
N THR A 47 -6.87 2.84 0.92
CA THR A 47 -7.24 4.26 0.91
C THR A 47 -8.23 4.53 2.04
N GLN A 48 -8.48 5.80 2.31
CA GLN A 48 -9.54 6.21 3.22
C GLN A 48 -10.90 5.84 2.62
N ASP A 49 -11.78 5.22 3.40
CA ASP A 49 -13.13 4.89 2.91
C ASP A 49 -14.02 6.14 2.81
N VAL A 50 -15.08 6.04 2.04
CA VAL A 50 -16.04 7.12 1.82
C VAL A 50 -17.43 6.60 2.17
N PHE A 51 -18.18 7.36 2.95
CA PHE A 51 -19.57 7.09 3.20
C PHE A 51 -20.46 8.27 2.77
N GLU A 52 -21.71 7.99 2.52
CA GLU A 52 -22.71 9.00 2.14
C GLU A 52 -23.76 9.14 3.24
N ASP A 53 -24.04 10.37 3.64
CA ASP A 53 -25.13 10.70 4.55
C ASP A 53 -25.85 11.95 4.05
N ASN A 54 -27.20 11.87 3.97
CA ASN A 54 -28.07 12.95 3.52
C ASN A 54 -27.69 13.57 2.16
N GLY A 55 -27.09 12.79 1.25
CA GLY A 55 -26.67 13.25 -0.07
C GLY A 55 -25.30 13.96 -0.08
N TYR A 56 -24.58 13.93 1.03
CA TYR A 56 -23.21 14.41 1.15
C TYR A 56 -22.26 13.23 1.30
N ARG A 57 -21.08 13.32 0.67
CA ARG A 57 -20.01 12.36 0.82
C ARG A 57 -19.02 12.83 1.88
N TYR A 58 -18.59 11.91 2.70
CA TYR A 58 -17.62 12.13 3.78
C TYR A 58 -16.53 11.09 3.70
N LEU A 59 -15.30 11.52 4.00
CA LEU A 59 -14.22 10.56 4.26
C LEU A 59 -14.46 9.90 5.61
N ASP A 60 -14.41 8.57 5.63
CA ASP A 60 -14.50 7.80 6.88
C ASP A 60 -13.14 7.77 7.60
N THR A 61 -13.18 7.49 8.87
CA THR A 61 -11.97 7.16 9.65
C THR A 61 -11.46 5.75 9.39
N GLN A 62 -12.24 4.93 8.70
CA GLN A 62 -11.87 3.58 8.31
C GLN A 62 -11.11 3.58 6.98
N THR A 63 -10.29 2.56 6.80
CA THR A 63 -9.58 2.32 5.56
C THR A 63 -10.30 1.27 4.71
N ARG A 64 -10.26 1.46 3.41
CA ARG A 64 -10.72 0.49 2.41
C ARG A 64 -9.51 -0.17 1.77
N ALA A 65 -9.49 -1.51 1.75
CA ALA A 65 -8.51 -2.26 0.99
C ALA A 65 -8.78 -2.12 -0.51
N LEU A 66 -7.73 -1.92 -1.29
CA LEU A 66 -7.77 -1.78 -2.74
C LEU A 66 -6.95 -2.90 -3.39
N ALA A 67 -7.38 -3.34 -4.57
CA ALA A 67 -6.56 -4.19 -5.40
C ALA A 67 -5.35 -3.40 -5.94
N VAL A 68 -4.20 -4.05 -6.06
CA VAL A 68 -2.98 -3.49 -6.63
C VAL A 68 -2.23 -4.56 -7.39
N ASP A 69 -1.70 -4.20 -8.57
CA ASP A 69 -0.73 -5.03 -9.28
C ASP A 69 0.67 -4.60 -8.83
N ALA A 70 1.31 -5.44 -8.05
CA ALA A 70 2.64 -5.19 -7.51
C ALA A 70 3.70 -5.95 -8.32
N GLY A 71 4.57 -5.21 -8.98
CA GLY A 71 5.75 -5.75 -9.66
C GLY A 71 7.00 -5.55 -8.83
N PHE A 72 7.81 -6.61 -8.74
CA PHE A 72 9.10 -6.59 -8.07
C PHE A 72 10.20 -6.92 -9.06
N THR A 73 11.27 -6.11 -9.08
CA THR A 73 12.46 -6.39 -9.89
C THR A 73 13.72 -6.29 -9.03
N SER A 74 14.78 -6.98 -9.45
CA SER A 74 16.09 -6.88 -8.83
C SER A 74 17.16 -6.87 -9.92
N GLY A 75 17.99 -5.81 -9.95
CA GLY A 75 18.98 -5.62 -10.99
C GLY A 75 18.40 -5.58 -12.40
N GLY A 76 17.18 -5.04 -12.55
CA GLY A 76 16.46 -4.96 -13.81
C GLY A 76 15.79 -6.26 -14.29
N ASN A 77 15.85 -7.32 -13.50
CA ASN A 77 15.17 -8.59 -13.80
C ASN A 77 13.94 -8.75 -12.90
N PRO A 78 12.83 -9.29 -13.40
CA PRO A 78 11.69 -9.65 -12.57
C PRO A 78 12.11 -10.57 -11.42
N VAL A 79 11.60 -10.32 -10.22
CA VAL A 79 11.66 -11.29 -9.13
C VAL A 79 10.64 -12.37 -9.45
N LEU A 80 11.13 -13.60 -9.55
CA LEU A 80 10.34 -14.73 -10.03
C LEU A 80 9.26 -15.10 -8.99
N SER A 81 8.09 -15.49 -9.47
CA SER A 81 7.11 -16.18 -8.64
C SER A 81 7.63 -17.57 -8.23
N GLY A 82 7.02 -18.16 -7.20
CA GLY A 82 7.37 -19.51 -6.76
C GLY A 82 7.31 -20.54 -7.88
N ASP A 83 6.38 -20.39 -8.82
CA ASP A 83 6.19 -21.26 -9.99
C ASP A 83 7.39 -21.29 -10.94
N ASP A 84 8.16 -20.22 -11.00
CA ASP A 84 9.34 -20.13 -11.89
C ASP A 84 10.63 -20.63 -11.20
N VAL A 85 10.58 -20.98 -9.93
CA VAL A 85 11.74 -21.46 -9.16
C VAL A 85 11.77 -23.00 -9.14
N LEU A 86 12.61 -23.60 -9.96
CA LEU A 86 12.81 -25.06 -10.05
C LEU A 86 13.46 -25.71 -8.82
N VAL A 87 13.62 -25.00 -7.72
CA VAL A 87 14.35 -25.48 -6.52
C VAL A 87 13.56 -26.56 -5.78
N TYR A 88 12.25 -26.55 -5.88
CA TYR A 88 11.35 -27.44 -5.14
C TYR A 88 10.58 -28.41 -6.03
N ASP A 89 11.19 -28.86 -7.11
CA ASP A 89 10.64 -29.92 -7.96
C ASP A 89 10.68 -31.27 -7.22
N LEU A 90 9.68 -31.48 -6.37
CA LEU A 90 9.61 -32.64 -5.47
C LEU A 90 9.06 -33.87 -6.18
N ASN A 91 8.31 -33.69 -7.26
CA ASN A 91 7.75 -34.76 -8.07
C ASN A 91 8.64 -35.18 -9.26
N GLY A 92 9.62 -34.31 -9.65
CA GLY A 92 10.56 -34.60 -10.75
C GLY A 92 10.01 -34.28 -12.14
N ASP A 93 8.98 -33.44 -12.26
CA ASP A 93 8.38 -33.07 -13.56
C ASP A 93 9.08 -31.87 -14.21
N GLY A 94 10.06 -31.24 -13.56
CA GLY A 94 10.81 -30.10 -14.03
C GLY A 94 10.13 -28.76 -13.75
N LYS A 95 9.15 -28.71 -12.84
CA LYS A 95 8.46 -27.51 -12.41
C LYS A 95 8.39 -27.47 -10.89
N THR A 96 8.10 -26.30 -10.34
CA THR A 96 7.67 -26.13 -8.95
C THR A 96 6.24 -25.63 -8.98
N ASN A 97 5.29 -26.45 -8.57
CA ASN A 97 3.85 -26.14 -8.68
C ASN A 97 3.03 -26.89 -7.60
N GLN A 98 1.70 -26.78 -7.66
CA GLN A 98 0.81 -27.42 -6.69
C GLN A 98 1.05 -28.96 -6.56
N GLN A 99 1.48 -29.63 -7.62
CA GLN A 99 1.72 -31.07 -7.58
C GLN A 99 2.90 -31.42 -6.66
N ASP A 100 3.89 -30.52 -6.51
CA ASP A 100 5.01 -30.69 -5.57
C ASP A 100 4.52 -30.57 -4.11
N ALA A 101 3.65 -29.61 -3.83
CA ALA A 101 3.01 -29.51 -2.53
C ALA A 101 2.15 -30.76 -2.21
N ASP A 102 1.43 -31.26 -3.18
CA ASP A 102 0.64 -32.51 -3.02
C ASP A 102 1.55 -33.70 -2.73
N VAL A 103 2.67 -33.85 -3.45
CA VAL A 103 3.66 -34.91 -3.21
C VAL A 103 4.31 -34.78 -1.84
N LEU A 104 4.62 -33.54 -1.39
CA LEU A 104 5.13 -33.29 -0.04
C LEU A 104 4.13 -33.73 1.04
N LEU A 105 2.85 -33.42 0.84
CA LEU A 105 1.79 -33.83 1.76
C LEU A 105 1.64 -35.38 1.78
N GLU A 106 1.69 -36.04 0.64
CA GLU A 106 1.64 -37.51 0.54
C GLU A 106 2.87 -38.16 1.21
N TYR A 107 4.04 -37.53 1.10
CA TYR A 107 5.25 -37.95 1.81
C TYR A 107 5.08 -37.83 3.32
N LEU A 108 4.53 -36.72 3.83
CA LEU A 108 4.27 -36.51 5.24
C LEU A 108 3.21 -37.46 5.81
N LEU A 109 2.26 -37.88 4.98
CA LEU A 109 1.26 -38.90 5.32
C LEU A 109 1.80 -40.33 5.27
N GLY A 110 3.01 -40.52 4.76
CA GLY A 110 3.65 -41.83 4.61
C GLY A 110 3.16 -42.62 3.39
N ASN A 111 2.42 -42.01 2.48
CA ASN A 111 1.96 -42.63 1.24
C ASN A 111 3.03 -42.60 0.14
N GLU A 112 3.84 -41.56 0.12
CA GLU A 112 5.02 -41.44 -0.75
C GLU A 112 6.30 -41.68 0.07
N THR A 113 7.28 -42.36 -0.48
CA THR A 113 8.48 -42.76 0.27
C THR A 113 9.73 -41.99 -0.13
N LYS A 114 9.66 -41.19 -1.22
CA LYS A 114 10.80 -40.47 -1.75
C LYS A 114 10.37 -39.19 -2.45
N LEU A 115 11.06 -38.11 -2.11
CA LEU A 115 11.01 -36.84 -2.83
C LEU A 115 12.15 -36.75 -3.84
N ASN A 116 11.94 -36.07 -4.96
CA ASN A 116 12.96 -35.84 -5.98
C ASN A 116 13.98 -34.77 -5.55
N ALA A 117 13.54 -33.81 -4.76
CA ALA A 117 14.38 -32.77 -4.17
C ALA A 117 14.27 -32.74 -2.63
N ASP A 118 14.97 -31.84 -1.95
CA ASP A 118 14.90 -31.67 -0.53
C ASP A 118 13.51 -31.10 -0.15
N GLY A 119 12.82 -31.78 0.76
CA GLY A 119 11.52 -31.36 1.26
C GLY A 119 11.58 -30.40 2.44
N ASP A 120 12.76 -30.06 2.93
CA ASP A 120 12.98 -29.05 3.96
C ASP A 120 12.98 -27.67 3.30
N ILE A 121 11.79 -27.13 3.09
CA ILE A 121 11.58 -25.90 2.33
C ILE A 121 12.02 -24.68 3.15
N ASN A 122 11.83 -24.72 4.46
CA ASN A 122 12.16 -23.62 5.37
C ASN A 122 13.59 -23.66 5.89
N GLY A 123 14.36 -24.76 5.64
CA GLY A 123 15.74 -24.91 6.04
C GLY A 123 15.97 -25.17 7.53
N ASP A 124 14.94 -25.62 8.26
CA ASP A 124 15.06 -25.90 9.71
C ASP A 124 15.65 -27.27 10.06
N GLY A 125 15.98 -28.06 9.05
CA GLY A 125 16.54 -29.41 9.16
C GLY A 125 15.51 -30.50 9.37
N LYS A 126 14.23 -30.23 9.16
CA LYS A 126 13.13 -31.17 9.29
C LYS A 126 12.17 -31.03 8.12
N VAL A 127 11.58 -32.14 7.71
CA VAL A 127 10.47 -32.12 6.73
C VAL A 127 9.18 -32.35 7.48
N ASN A 128 8.29 -31.33 7.49
CA ASN A 128 7.06 -31.36 8.26
C ASN A 128 5.93 -30.53 7.57
N THR A 129 4.77 -30.42 8.20
CA THR A 129 3.63 -29.70 7.62
C THR A 129 3.87 -28.19 7.43
N TYR A 130 4.85 -27.63 8.14
CA TYR A 130 5.20 -26.23 7.95
C TYR A 130 5.90 -26.01 6.61
N ASP A 131 6.71 -26.95 6.12
CA ASP A 131 7.31 -26.92 4.80
C ASP A 131 6.26 -26.93 3.69
N ALA A 132 5.23 -27.77 3.84
CA ALA A 132 4.11 -27.79 2.92
C ALA A 132 3.35 -26.44 2.92
N HIS A 133 3.18 -25.81 4.08
CA HIS A 133 2.58 -24.49 4.18
C HIS A 133 3.45 -23.41 3.49
N VAL A 134 4.75 -23.44 3.71
CA VAL A 134 5.69 -22.51 3.07
C VAL A 134 5.70 -22.70 1.56
N LEU A 135 5.73 -23.96 1.10
CA LEU A 135 5.70 -24.25 -0.33
C LEU A 135 4.40 -23.73 -0.98
N LEU A 136 3.25 -23.96 -0.33
CA LEU A 136 1.97 -23.43 -0.82
C LEU A 136 1.97 -21.90 -0.87
N ALA A 137 2.52 -21.23 0.13
CA ALA A 137 2.65 -19.78 0.14
C ALA A 137 3.57 -19.26 -0.99
N LEU A 138 4.64 -19.99 -1.31
CA LEU A 138 5.52 -19.68 -2.45
C LEU A 138 4.82 -19.87 -3.80
N LEU A 139 3.84 -20.77 -3.88
CA LEU A 139 3.09 -21.07 -5.10
C LEU A 139 1.88 -20.15 -5.34
N GLU A 140 1.50 -19.33 -4.36
CA GLU A 140 0.39 -18.37 -4.47
C GLU A 140 0.75 -17.10 -5.27
N ASP A 141 1.48 -17.23 -6.38
CA ASP A 141 1.83 -16.14 -7.30
C ASP A 141 2.61 -14.99 -6.62
N GLN A 142 3.41 -15.34 -5.60
CA GLN A 142 4.16 -14.37 -4.80
C GLN A 142 5.61 -14.30 -5.25
N ALA A 143 6.11 -13.08 -5.43
CA ALA A 143 7.52 -12.85 -5.74
C ALA A 143 8.42 -13.34 -4.60
N CYS A 144 9.41 -14.17 -4.90
CA CYS A 144 10.37 -14.71 -3.94
C CYS A 144 11.79 -14.26 -4.29
N ILE A 145 12.53 -13.75 -3.29
CA ILE A 145 13.91 -13.28 -3.46
C ILE A 145 14.85 -13.89 -2.41
N THR A 146 16.01 -14.35 -2.84
CA THR A 146 17.03 -14.90 -1.95
C THR A 146 18.18 -13.91 -1.75
N VAL A 147 18.49 -13.60 -0.51
CA VAL A 147 19.60 -12.73 -0.11
C VAL A 147 20.75 -13.61 0.37
N PRO A 148 21.94 -13.56 -0.28
CA PRO A 148 23.10 -14.37 0.12
C PRO A 148 23.52 -14.10 1.56
N ALA A 149 24.20 -15.09 2.18
CA ALA A 149 24.80 -14.95 3.51
C ALA A 149 25.70 -13.71 3.61
N GLY A 150 25.48 -12.84 4.58
CA GLY A 150 26.20 -11.59 4.77
C GLY A 150 26.11 -10.61 3.60
N GLY A 151 25.19 -10.86 2.65
CA GLY A 151 25.01 -10.06 1.43
C GLY A 151 23.84 -9.11 1.47
N SER A 152 23.61 -8.48 0.33
CA SER A 152 22.46 -7.58 0.14
C SER A 152 21.95 -7.65 -1.29
N VAL A 153 20.64 -7.44 -1.46
CA VAL A 153 19.96 -7.44 -2.77
C VAL A 153 19.05 -6.23 -2.86
N PRO A 154 19.22 -5.38 -3.90
CA PRO A 154 18.30 -4.28 -4.16
C PRO A 154 16.99 -4.83 -4.72
N VAL A 155 15.88 -4.22 -4.32
CA VAL A 155 14.53 -4.51 -4.82
C VAL A 155 13.92 -3.22 -5.31
N GLU A 156 13.42 -3.23 -6.53
CA GLU A 156 12.63 -2.17 -7.12
C GLU A 156 11.16 -2.61 -7.11
N VAL A 157 10.29 -1.75 -6.64
CA VAL A 157 8.86 -2.01 -6.52
C VAL A 157 8.11 -1.10 -7.46
N THR A 158 7.18 -1.64 -8.22
CA THR A 158 6.20 -0.87 -8.99
C THR A 158 4.80 -1.28 -8.54
N LEU A 159 4.02 -0.31 -8.09
CA LEU A 159 2.63 -0.48 -7.72
C LEU A 159 1.77 0.13 -8.83
N THR A 160 0.85 -0.65 -9.39
CA THR A 160 -0.07 -0.19 -10.44
C THR A 160 -1.50 -0.40 -9.98
N LEU A 161 -2.29 0.68 -10.01
CA LEU A 161 -3.71 0.62 -9.71
C LEU A 161 -4.47 0.07 -10.92
N PRO A 162 -5.23 -1.03 -10.78
CA PRO A 162 -6.11 -1.51 -11.83
C PRO A 162 -7.16 -0.47 -12.25
N ASP A 163 -7.62 -0.51 -13.49
CA ASP A 163 -8.57 0.47 -14.03
C ASP A 163 -9.86 0.58 -13.19
N GLN A 164 -10.33 -0.52 -12.63
CA GLN A 164 -11.50 -0.52 -11.73
C GLN A 164 -11.25 0.25 -10.43
N VAL A 165 -10.03 0.22 -9.91
CA VAL A 165 -9.64 0.97 -8.71
C VAL A 165 -9.54 2.45 -9.02
N LYS A 166 -8.93 2.80 -10.16
CA LYS A 166 -8.87 4.19 -10.63
C LYS A 166 -10.27 4.77 -10.85
N ALA A 167 -11.17 4.03 -11.50
CA ALA A 167 -12.55 4.44 -11.70
C ALA A 167 -13.29 4.68 -10.37
N TYR A 168 -13.08 3.81 -9.38
CA TYR A 168 -13.62 4.00 -8.04
C TYR A 168 -13.08 5.28 -7.39
N LEU A 169 -11.77 5.51 -7.42
CA LEU A 169 -11.15 6.69 -6.82
C LEU A 169 -11.60 7.98 -7.51
N ASP A 170 -11.72 7.97 -8.84
CA ASP A 170 -12.19 9.13 -9.62
C ASP A 170 -13.64 9.50 -9.27
N GLU A 171 -14.48 8.51 -8.97
CA GLU A 171 -15.86 8.74 -8.57
C GLU A 171 -15.96 9.11 -7.08
N ALA A 172 -15.31 8.36 -6.21
CA ALA A 172 -15.44 8.51 -4.76
C ALA A 172 -14.70 9.74 -4.23
N THR A 173 -13.53 10.03 -4.78
CA THR A 173 -12.62 11.09 -4.33
C THR A 173 -12.14 11.96 -5.50
N PRO A 174 -13.02 12.79 -6.09
CA PRO A 174 -12.71 13.57 -7.30
C PRO A 174 -11.53 14.55 -7.11
N ASN A 175 -11.24 14.97 -5.88
CA ASN A 175 -10.12 15.84 -5.54
C ASN A 175 -8.81 15.07 -5.27
N GLY A 176 -8.83 13.75 -5.44
CA GLY A 176 -7.70 12.87 -5.17
C GLY A 176 -7.86 12.08 -3.88
N ALA A 177 -7.01 11.08 -3.72
CA ALA A 177 -7.03 10.16 -2.59
C ALA A 177 -5.62 9.83 -2.11
N TYR A 178 -5.47 9.66 -0.80
CA TYR A 178 -4.27 9.02 -0.26
C TYR A 178 -4.22 7.56 -0.67
N ILE A 179 -3.06 7.15 -1.10
CA ILE A 179 -2.70 5.76 -1.37
C ILE A 179 -1.72 5.34 -0.29
N GLU A 180 -2.18 4.46 0.58
CA GLU A 180 -1.41 3.92 1.68
C GLU A 180 -1.12 2.46 1.40
N ALA A 181 0.13 2.04 1.50
CA ALA A 181 0.49 0.65 1.30
C ALA A 181 1.50 0.16 2.32
N PHE A 182 1.55 -1.14 2.47
CA PHE A 182 2.65 -1.84 3.11
C PHE A 182 3.25 -2.83 2.12
N VAL A 183 4.54 -2.72 1.88
CA VAL A 183 5.30 -3.75 1.20
C VAL A 183 5.97 -4.61 2.25
N TYR A 184 5.72 -5.90 2.19
CA TYR A 184 6.23 -6.89 3.13
C TYR A 184 7.34 -7.71 2.49
N ALA A 185 8.31 -8.09 3.30
CA ALA A 185 9.26 -9.15 3.03
C ALA A 185 9.13 -10.17 4.17
N GLU A 186 8.52 -11.29 3.88
CA GLU A 186 8.25 -12.37 4.84
C GLU A 186 9.30 -13.45 4.68
N ALA A 187 10.03 -13.76 5.74
CA ALA A 187 11.09 -14.75 5.68
C ALA A 187 10.48 -16.15 5.48
N VAL A 188 11.00 -16.89 4.48
CA VAL A 188 10.65 -18.29 4.26
C VAL A 188 11.19 -19.15 5.40
N GLN A 189 12.37 -18.81 5.91
CA GLN A 189 13.00 -19.45 7.06
C GLN A 189 12.74 -18.62 8.31
N GLY A 190 11.88 -19.09 9.20
CA GLY A 190 11.54 -18.40 10.45
C GLY A 190 10.21 -17.66 10.40
N GLU A 191 9.99 -16.79 11.36
CA GLU A 191 8.73 -16.05 11.53
C GLU A 191 8.94 -14.53 11.33
N GLU A 192 10.05 -14.12 10.73
CA GLU A 192 10.38 -12.70 10.57
C GLU A 192 9.59 -12.08 9.43
N ILE A 193 8.90 -10.97 9.72
CA ILE A 193 8.18 -10.17 8.76
C ILE A 193 8.72 -8.74 8.83
N HIS A 194 9.24 -8.27 7.72
CA HIS A 194 9.64 -6.87 7.56
C HIS A 194 8.59 -6.13 6.73
N SER A 195 8.32 -4.88 7.08
CA SER A 195 7.40 -4.05 6.31
C SER A 195 7.94 -2.66 6.06
N ILE A 196 7.59 -2.12 4.89
CA ILE A 196 7.88 -0.75 4.49
C ILE A 196 6.54 -0.04 4.30
N PRO A 197 6.19 0.94 5.15
CA PRO A 197 5.04 1.78 4.90
C PRO A 197 5.30 2.68 3.69
N VAL A 198 4.28 2.79 2.85
CA VAL A 198 4.30 3.55 1.59
C VAL A 198 3.16 4.54 1.61
N LEU A 199 3.43 5.78 1.24
CA LEU A 199 2.43 6.84 1.13
C LEU A 199 2.58 7.55 -0.22
N GLY A 200 1.48 7.63 -0.96
CA GLY A 200 1.35 8.41 -2.18
C GLY A 200 0.02 9.15 -2.21
N PHE A 201 -0.17 9.92 -3.26
CA PHE A 201 -1.43 10.61 -3.50
C PHE A 201 -1.86 10.43 -4.96
N TYR A 202 -3.05 9.89 -5.17
CA TYR A 202 -3.66 9.74 -6.48
C TYR A 202 -4.41 11.02 -6.84
N GLY A 203 -3.81 11.86 -7.67
CA GLY A 203 -4.25 13.20 -8.01
C GLY A 203 -3.16 14.23 -7.71
N SER A 204 -3.52 15.50 -7.69
CA SER A 204 -2.60 16.60 -7.37
C SER A 204 -3.00 17.26 -6.05
N TRP A 205 -2.05 17.42 -5.15
CA TRP A 205 -2.22 18.18 -3.91
C TRP A 205 -2.63 19.64 -4.15
N THR A 206 -2.35 20.16 -5.34
CA THR A 206 -2.59 21.55 -5.69
C THR A 206 -3.88 21.76 -6.47
N ASP A 207 -4.58 20.69 -6.88
CA ASP A 207 -5.82 20.81 -7.66
C ASP A 207 -6.96 21.37 -6.82
N ALA A 208 -7.03 21.00 -5.55
CA ALA A 208 -7.95 21.62 -4.61
C ALA A 208 -7.32 22.93 -4.12
N SER A 209 -7.96 24.05 -4.42
CA SER A 209 -7.51 25.36 -3.92
C SER A 209 -7.53 25.36 -2.38
N MET A 210 -6.44 25.79 -1.74
CA MET A 210 -6.43 26.05 -0.30
C MET A 210 -7.35 27.20 0.10
N TYR A 211 -7.77 27.97 -0.87
CA TYR A 211 -8.67 29.10 -0.67
C TYR A 211 -9.96 28.85 -1.43
N ASP A 212 -11.09 29.16 -0.81
CA ASP A 212 -12.36 29.15 -1.51
C ASP A 212 -12.30 30.14 -2.67
N VAL A 213 -12.57 29.63 -3.88
CA VAL A 213 -12.66 30.47 -5.06
C VAL A 213 -13.92 31.34 -5.01
N ASP A 214 -14.95 30.81 -4.35
CA ASP A 214 -16.24 31.46 -4.19
C ASP A 214 -16.61 31.53 -2.71
N THR A 215 -16.98 32.70 -2.22
CA THR A 215 -17.39 32.85 -0.82
C THR A 215 -18.81 32.30 -0.59
N ALA A 216 -19.10 31.87 0.63
CA ALA A 216 -20.48 31.51 1.02
C ALA A 216 -21.48 32.65 0.78
N LEU A 217 -21.02 33.91 0.83
CA LEU A 217 -21.79 35.11 0.56
C LEU A 217 -22.18 35.19 -0.92
N GLU A 218 -21.23 35.04 -1.85
CA GLU A 218 -21.44 35.04 -3.30
C GLU A 218 -22.46 33.97 -3.70
N ARG A 219 -22.40 32.81 -3.07
CA ARG A 219 -23.39 31.76 -3.28
C ARG A 219 -24.78 32.12 -2.74
N SER A 220 -24.84 32.68 -1.55
CA SER A 220 -26.13 33.08 -0.95
C SER A 220 -26.83 34.15 -1.77
N TYR A 221 -26.09 34.97 -2.51
CA TYR A 221 -26.61 35.95 -3.46
C TYR A 221 -26.81 35.42 -4.88
N GLY A 222 -26.54 34.13 -5.11
CA GLY A 222 -26.68 33.51 -6.44
C GLY A 222 -25.65 33.98 -7.45
N ILE A 223 -24.55 34.60 -7.02
CA ILE A 223 -23.43 35.04 -7.86
C ILE A 223 -22.58 33.86 -8.27
N SER A 224 -22.46 32.88 -7.38
CA SER A 224 -21.75 31.63 -7.66
C SER A 224 -22.70 30.43 -7.53
N THR A 225 -22.53 29.46 -8.42
CA THR A 225 -23.23 28.18 -8.40
C THR A 225 -22.42 27.06 -7.76
N ARG A 226 -21.14 27.32 -7.44
CA ARG A 226 -20.25 26.34 -6.80
C ARG A 226 -20.65 26.16 -5.35
N ALA A 227 -20.57 24.92 -4.88
CA ALA A 227 -20.76 24.64 -3.46
C ALA A 227 -19.65 25.33 -2.66
N PRO A 228 -19.97 26.06 -1.58
CA PRO A 228 -18.93 26.51 -0.67
C PRO A 228 -18.24 25.25 -0.15
N TYR A 229 -16.94 25.27 -0.14
CA TYR A 229 -16.11 24.18 0.38
C TYR A 229 -16.16 24.18 1.91
N LEU A 230 -17.29 23.76 2.43
CA LEU A 230 -17.46 23.52 3.88
C LEU A 230 -17.45 22.02 4.17
N GLY A 231 -17.10 21.21 3.18
CA GLY A 231 -17.07 19.76 3.31
C GLY A 231 -15.75 19.26 3.88
N ILE A 232 -15.83 18.22 4.69
CA ILE A 232 -14.66 17.46 5.18
C ILE A 232 -13.87 16.86 4.03
N ASN A 233 -14.47 16.74 2.84
CA ASN A 233 -13.86 16.22 1.61
C ASN A 233 -13.01 17.24 0.86
N ASP A 234 -13.06 18.49 1.25
CA ASP A 234 -12.28 19.52 0.60
C ASP A 234 -11.08 19.80 1.47
N THR A 235 -9.90 19.80 0.86
CA THR A 235 -8.64 20.15 1.50
C THR A 235 -8.58 21.61 1.94
N ASN A 236 -9.65 22.35 1.75
CA ASN A 236 -9.78 23.71 2.18
C ASN A 236 -9.85 23.83 3.70
N LEU A 237 -8.77 24.34 4.25
CA LEU A 237 -8.61 24.60 5.66
C LEU A 237 -9.31 25.89 6.11
N MET A 238 -9.97 26.61 5.21
CA MET A 238 -10.67 27.85 5.53
C MET A 238 -12.14 27.61 5.76
N THR A 239 -12.55 27.79 7.00
CA THR A 239 -13.96 27.94 7.35
C THR A 239 -14.29 29.42 7.48
N ILE A 240 -15.43 29.81 6.95
CA ILE A 240 -16.02 31.14 7.18
C ILE A 240 -17.18 30.94 8.12
N SER A 241 -17.13 31.49 9.30
CA SER A 241 -18.26 31.56 10.21
C SER A 241 -18.69 33.00 10.43
N TYR A 242 -19.98 33.21 10.59
CA TYR A 242 -20.54 34.51 10.94
C TYR A 242 -20.83 34.56 12.43
N ASP A 243 -20.17 35.47 13.14
CA ASP A 243 -20.51 35.76 14.50
C ASP A 243 -21.70 36.71 14.56
N GLY A 244 -22.87 36.18 14.90
CA GLY A 244 -24.11 36.95 15.01
C GLY A 244 -24.14 37.97 16.15
N ILE A 245 -23.15 37.97 17.06
CA ILE A 245 -23.02 38.91 18.17
C ILE A 245 -22.21 40.12 17.77
N SER A 246 -21.04 39.90 17.14
CA SER A 246 -20.17 40.97 16.68
C SER A 246 -20.53 41.49 15.29
N GLY A 247 -21.29 40.72 14.51
CA GLY A 247 -21.59 41.05 13.11
C GLY A 247 -20.38 40.86 12.18
N GLU A 248 -19.35 40.12 12.61
CA GLU A 248 -18.12 39.92 11.88
C GLU A 248 -18.08 38.53 11.26
N TYR A 249 -17.39 38.41 10.12
CA TYR A 249 -17.04 37.12 9.54
C TYR A 249 -15.69 36.69 10.09
N LEU A 250 -15.65 35.47 10.59
CA LEU A 250 -14.42 34.84 11.10
C LEU A 250 -13.87 33.92 10.00
N PHE A 251 -12.63 34.13 9.62
CA PHE A 251 -11.93 33.33 8.63
C PHE A 251 -10.93 32.40 9.31
N GLY A 252 -10.91 31.18 8.87
CA GLY A 252 -9.97 30.17 9.36
C GLY A 252 -10.46 29.47 10.62
N GLY A 253 -10.08 28.26 10.74
CA GLY A 253 -10.36 27.41 11.88
C GLY A 253 -9.93 25.99 11.54
N ASN A 254 -9.68 25.17 12.55
CA ASN A 254 -9.50 23.74 12.35
C ASN A 254 -10.91 23.13 12.20
N PRO A 255 -11.28 22.57 11.03
CA PRO A 255 -12.59 21.95 10.84
C PRO A 255 -12.84 20.76 11.78
N LEU A 256 -11.78 20.23 12.40
CA LEU A 256 -11.86 19.16 13.39
C LEU A 256 -11.83 19.68 14.84
N ALA A 257 -11.73 21.02 15.05
CA ALA A 257 -11.78 21.57 16.38
C ALA A 257 -13.24 21.67 16.85
N GLU A 258 -13.49 21.30 18.10
CA GLU A 258 -14.77 21.59 18.76
C GLU A 258 -15.00 23.12 18.74
N GLU A 259 -16.27 23.56 18.68
CA GLU A 259 -16.66 24.97 18.53
C GLU A 259 -15.94 25.92 19.50
N GLU A 260 -15.61 25.44 20.70
CA GLU A 260 -14.93 26.21 21.72
C GLU A 260 -13.44 26.48 21.46
N THR A 261 -12.85 25.80 20.46
CA THR A 261 -11.42 25.89 20.15
C THR A 261 -11.10 26.66 18.87
N TYR A 262 -12.08 27.24 18.22
CA TYR A 262 -11.86 28.12 17.08
C TYR A 262 -11.04 29.32 17.51
N LEU A 263 -9.80 29.39 17.04
CA LEU A 263 -9.00 30.59 17.13
C LEU A 263 -9.39 31.48 15.94
N PRO A 264 -10.09 32.60 16.16
CA PRO A 264 -10.37 33.53 15.08
C PRO A 264 -9.04 34.07 14.58
N GLN A 265 -8.72 33.80 13.32
CA GLN A 265 -7.65 34.52 12.67
C GLN A 265 -8.18 35.92 12.38
N ARG A 266 -7.78 36.86 13.18
CA ARG A 266 -8.00 38.27 12.87
C ARG A 266 -7.13 38.63 11.69
N ASN A 267 -7.74 39.03 10.59
CA ASN A 267 -7.02 39.72 9.57
C ASN A 267 -6.36 40.97 10.14
N ALA A 268 -5.03 41.04 10.03
CA ALA A 268 -4.28 42.22 10.29
C ALA A 268 -4.32 43.14 9.07
#